data_6e56eb41ef99465c8b2fb33ab0d1edec
#
_entry.id   6e56eb41ef99465c8b2fb33ab0d1edec
#
_cell.length_a   1.000
_cell.length_b   1.000
_cell.length_c   1.000
_cell.angle_alpha   90.00
_cell.angle_beta   90.00
_cell.angle_gamma   90.00
#
_symmetry.space_group_name_H-M   'P 1'
#
loop_
_entity.id
_entity.type
_entity.pdbx_description
1 polymer ?
#
loop_
_entity_poly.entity_id
_entity_poly.type
_entity_poly.pdbx_seq_one_letter_code
_entity_poly.pdbx_strand_id
1 'polypeptide(L)'
;FNIFHWHLCDDQGWRIESEKYPLLNEKGSWRDCHGFGSPNMERYGGYFTKDEIRDVIKFCEDRFIEVVPEIDMPGHTTAIVSTFPELSCRGVQIPLETTGGIFKNILCAGNEAVFDFCFGILDEVMELFPCKYIHIGGDEAPKARWCNCEKCQQRIKDEHLNNVEELQGYFANRIIAYLKSKGKEVLAWNESLNSGILDDDCIICDWMDRTHKSEAYANEGGRII
;
A
#
# COMPACT_ATOMS: atom_id res chain seq x y z
N PHE A 1 10.90 8.08 -21.08
CA PHE A 1 10.67 7.59 -19.72
C PHE A 1 11.92 6.88 -19.22
N ASN A 2 12.28 7.08 -17.96
CA ASN A 2 13.41 6.43 -17.28
C ASN A 2 12.97 5.71 -15.99
N ILE A 3 11.72 5.87 -15.59
CA ILE A 3 11.11 5.18 -14.47
C ILE A 3 9.77 4.61 -14.93
N PHE A 4 9.50 3.36 -14.54
CA PHE A 4 8.22 2.72 -14.61
C PHE A 4 7.71 2.49 -13.18
N HIS A 5 6.76 3.31 -12.75
CA HIS A 5 6.04 3.13 -11.50
C HIS A 5 4.95 2.08 -11.70
N TRP A 6 5.05 0.95 -10.98
CA TRP A 6 4.17 -0.20 -11.17
C TRP A 6 3.30 -0.45 -9.94
N HIS A 7 2.04 -0.05 -10.02
CA HIS A 7 1.02 -0.25 -8.99
C HIS A 7 0.51 -1.70 -9.04
N LEU A 8 0.80 -2.50 -8.00
CA LEU A 8 0.65 -3.95 -8.02
C LEU A 8 -0.36 -4.49 -7.01
N CYS A 9 -1.04 -3.64 -6.27
CA CYS A 9 -2.13 -4.04 -5.38
C CYS A 9 -3.17 -2.92 -5.26
N ASP A 10 -4.45 -3.29 -5.20
CA ASP A 10 -5.53 -2.35 -4.99
C ASP A 10 -6.77 -3.09 -4.43
N ASP A 11 -7.84 -2.37 -4.17
CA ASP A 11 -9.12 -2.90 -3.66
C ASP A 11 -9.74 -3.97 -4.54
N GLN A 12 -9.44 -3.94 -5.84
CA GLN A 12 -9.96 -4.88 -6.84
C GLN A 12 -9.06 -6.09 -7.08
N GLY A 13 -7.88 -6.15 -6.46
CA GLY A 13 -7.06 -7.35 -6.54
C GLY A 13 -5.58 -7.15 -6.23
N TRP A 14 -4.99 -8.20 -5.74
CA TRP A 14 -3.57 -8.40 -5.56
C TRP A 14 -2.92 -8.91 -6.86
N ARG A 15 -1.73 -8.40 -7.25
CA ARG A 15 -1.16 -8.66 -8.58
C ARG A 15 0.25 -9.23 -8.58
N ILE A 16 0.79 -9.66 -7.44
CA ILE A 16 2.14 -10.24 -7.33
C ILE A 16 2.01 -11.68 -6.82
N GLU A 17 2.75 -12.61 -7.40
CA GLU A 17 2.94 -13.93 -6.81
C GLU A 17 3.59 -13.81 -5.43
N SER A 18 2.94 -14.36 -4.41
CA SER A 18 3.46 -14.45 -3.04
C SER A 18 3.58 -15.89 -2.60
N GLU A 19 4.78 -16.30 -2.21
CA GLU A 19 5.04 -17.62 -1.64
C GLU A 19 4.73 -17.63 -0.14
N LYS A 20 4.99 -16.52 0.54
CA LYS A 20 4.74 -16.38 1.98
C LYS A 20 3.24 -16.30 2.30
N TYR A 21 2.47 -15.71 1.40
CA TYR A 21 1.02 -15.52 1.55
C TYR A 21 0.25 -16.02 0.32
N PRO A 22 0.28 -17.33 0.00
CA PRO A 22 -0.30 -17.87 -1.25
C PRO A 22 -1.79 -17.60 -1.40
N LEU A 23 -2.52 -17.41 -0.30
CA LEU A 23 -3.94 -17.04 -0.34
C LEU A 23 -4.20 -15.69 -1.05
N LEU A 24 -3.23 -14.78 -1.11
CA LEU A 24 -3.34 -13.56 -1.92
C LEU A 24 -3.51 -13.89 -3.40
N ASN A 25 -2.82 -14.91 -3.88
CA ASN A 25 -2.91 -15.37 -5.26
C ASN A 25 -4.17 -16.20 -5.51
N GLU A 26 -4.56 -17.05 -4.56
CA GLU A 26 -5.72 -17.92 -4.69
C GLU A 26 -7.06 -17.17 -4.57
N LYS A 27 -7.12 -16.17 -3.69
CA LYS A 27 -8.33 -15.40 -3.37
C LYS A 27 -8.20 -13.92 -3.70
N GLY A 28 -7.19 -13.25 -3.16
CA GLY A 28 -7.00 -11.80 -3.27
C GLY A 28 -6.78 -11.28 -4.69
N SER A 29 -6.42 -12.16 -5.63
CA SER A 29 -6.23 -11.82 -7.05
C SER A 29 -7.48 -12.01 -7.91
N TRP A 30 -8.57 -12.51 -7.34
CA TRP A 30 -9.77 -12.90 -8.10
C TRP A 30 -11.03 -12.31 -7.51
N ARG A 31 -11.81 -11.61 -8.33
CA ARG A 31 -13.07 -10.96 -7.97
C ARG A 31 -14.22 -11.43 -8.85
N ASP A 32 -15.44 -11.19 -8.41
CA ASP A 32 -16.63 -11.41 -9.21
C ASP A 32 -16.68 -10.46 -10.41
N CYS A 33 -17.28 -10.90 -11.51
CA CYS A 33 -17.36 -10.12 -12.75
C CYS A 33 -18.53 -9.12 -12.80
N HIS A 34 -19.23 -8.91 -11.72
CA HIS A 34 -20.38 -8.00 -11.70
C HIS A 34 -19.95 -6.56 -12.04
N GLY A 35 -20.39 -6.10 -13.23
CA GLY A 35 -20.16 -4.74 -13.70
C GLY A 35 -18.98 -4.54 -14.66
N PHE A 36 -18.05 -5.49 -14.75
CA PHE A 36 -16.93 -5.45 -15.69
C PHE A 36 -16.75 -6.82 -16.35
N GLY A 37 -17.03 -6.95 -17.59
CA GLY A 37 -16.69 -8.16 -18.31
C GLY A 37 -17.83 -8.82 -19.06
N SER A 38 -17.50 -9.95 -19.68
CA SER A 38 -18.45 -10.75 -20.41
C SER A 38 -19.50 -11.34 -19.45
N PRO A 39 -20.78 -11.33 -19.80
CA PRO A 39 -21.85 -11.92 -18.99
C PRO A 39 -21.66 -13.42 -18.70
N ASN A 40 -20.69 -14.06 -19.35
CA ASN A 40 -20.37 -15.47 -19.20
C ASN A 40 -19.14 -15.74 -18.30
N MET A 41 -18.51 -14.73 -17.70
CA MET A 41 -17.37 -14.91 -16.78
C MET A 41 -17.86 -14.87 -15.34
N GLU A 42 -17.60 -15.95 -14.60
CA GLU A 42 -17.92 -16.01 -13.17
C GLU A 42 -16.88 -15.28 -12.30
N ARG A 43 -15.61 -15.26 -12.72
CA ARG A 43 -14.49 -14.63 -12.03
C ARG A 43 -13.60 -13.87 -13.00
N TYR A 44 -13.07 -12.75 -12.53
CA TYR A 44 -12.05 -11.97 -13.23
C TYR A 44 -10.85 -11.75 -12.31
N GLY A 45 -9.63 -11.83 -12.83
CA GLY A 45 -8.43 -11.57 -12.07
C GLY A 45 -7.21 -12.27 -12.66
N GLY A 46 -6.19 -12.34 -11.84
CA GLY A 46 -4.87 -12.88 -12.14
C GLY A 46 -3.80 -12.10 -11.37
N TYR A 47 -2.60 -12.61 -11.42
CA TYR A 47 -1.41 -11.98 -10.85
C TYR A 47 -0.24 -12.31 -11.79
N PHE A 48 0.81 -11.51 -11.69
CA PHE A 48 2.07 -11.78 -12.36
C PHE A 48 2.89 -12.77 -11.52
N THR A 49 3.38 -13.79 -12.17
CA THR A 49 4.35 -14.70 -11.56
C THR A 49 5.68 -13.97 -11.33
N LYS A 50 6.48 -14.46 -10.40
CA LYS A 50 7.82 -13.88 -10.14
C LYS A 50 8.68 -13.87 -11.39
N ASP A 51 8.55 -14.89 -12.27
CA ASP A 51 9.30 -14.94 -13.51
C ASP A 51 8.81 -13.89 -14.52
N GLU A 52 7.49 -13.72 -14.67
CA GLU A 52 6.93 -12.64 -15.52
C GLU A 52 7.38 -11.25 -15.04
N ILE A 53 7.43 -11.02 -13.72
CA ILE A 53 7.92 -9.76 -13.16
C ILE A 53 9.42 -9.57 -13.48
N ARG A 54 10.24 -10.61 -13.33
CA ARG A 54 11.67 -10.56 -13.68
C ARG A 54 11.87 -10.26 -15.16
N ASP A 55 11.04 -10.83 -16.04
CA ASP A 55 11.08 -10.56 -17.48
C ASP A 55 10.75 -9.08 -17.78
N VAL A 56 9.74 -8.51 -17.11
CA VAL A 56 9.41 -7.07 -17.23
C VAL A 56 10.55 -6.20 -16.73
N ILE A 57 11.12 -6.52 -15.55
CA ILE A 57 12.27 -5.77 -15.01
C ILE A 57 13.42 -5.82 -15.99
N LYS A 58 13.79 -7.00 -16.49
CA LYS A 58 14.87 -7.17 -17.46
C LYS A 58 14.61 -6.39 -18.76
N PHE A 59 13.38 -6.44 -19.27
CA PHE A 59 12.98 -5.66 -20.45
C PHE A 59 13.16 -4.14 -20.24
N CYS A 60 12.83 -3.66 -19.04
CA CYS A 60 12.98 -2.26 -18.67
C CYS A 60 14.47 -1.87 -18.50
N GLU A 61 15.25 -2.70 -17.80
CA GLU A 61 16.69 -2.48 -17.62
C GLU A 61 17.44 -2.36 -18.93
N ASP A 62 17.13 -3.23 -19.91
CA ASP A 62 17.74 -3.18 -21.26
C ASP A 62 17.42 -1.87 -22.01
N ARG A 63 16.51 -1.04 -21.47
CA ARG A 63 16.08 0.26 -22.00
C ARG A 63 16.38 1.41 -21.06
N PHE A 64 17.18 1.18 -20.03
CA PHE A 64 17.54 2.17 -19.01
C PHE A 64 16.31 2.72 -18.25
N ILE A 65 15.30 1.87 -18.05
CA ILE A 65 14.10 2.20 -17.28
C ILE A 65 14.18 1.43 -15.96
N GLU A 66 14.13 2.16 -14.85
CA GLU A 66 14.03 1.56 -13.52
C GLU A 66 12.57 1.25 -13.18
N VAL A 67 12.30 0.06 -12.64
CA VAL A 67 10.95 -0.34 -12.24
C VAL A 67 10.80 -0.14 -10.75
N VAL A 68 9.89 0.76 -10.35
CA VAL A 68 9.56 1.06 -8.96
C VAL A 68 8.22 0.42 -8.61
N PRO A 69 8.21 -0.61 -7.75
CA PRO A 69 6.95 -1.23 -7.31
C PRO A 69 6.20 -0.35 -6.32
N GLU A 70 4.88 -0.37 -6.42
CA GLU A 70 3.99 0.18 -5.39
C GLU A 70 3.18 -0.93 -4.73
N ILE A 71 3.24 -0.93 -3.40
CA ILE A 71 2.38 -1.72 -2.53
C ILE A 71 1.63 -0.74 -1.63
N ASP A 72 0.45 -0.36 -2.05
CA ASP A 72 -0.33 0.65 -1.37
C ASP A 72 -0.82 0.18 0.00
N MET A 73 -0.66 1.07 0.98
CA MET A 73 -1.07 0.85 2.37
C MET A 73 -1.15 2.20 3.14
N PRO A 74 -2.05 2.36 4.09
CA PRO A 74 -3.01 1.38 4.61
C PRO A 74 -4.33 1.35 3.84
N GLY A 75 -4.58 2.31 2.93
CA GLY A 75 -5.69 2.37 1.98
C GLY A 75 -5.53 1.36 0.84
N HIS A 76 -6.50 1.27 -0.05
CA HIS A 76 -6.48 0.41 -1.24
C HIS A 76 -6.09 -1.06 -0.98
N THR A 77 -6.51 -1.57 0.18
CA THR A 77 -6.10 -2.90 0.70
C THR A 77 -7.25 -3.87 0.85
N THR A 78 -8.40 -3.64 0.20
CA THR A 78 -9.53 -4.57 0.29
C THR A 78 -9.16 -5.98 -0.19
N ALA A 79 -8.28 -6.11 -1.20
CA ALA A 79 -7.77 -7.42 -1.63
C ALA A 79 -7.05 -8.17 -0.50
N ILE A 80 -6.29 -7.44 0.34
CA ILE A 80 -5.59 -8.00 1.49
C ILE A 80 -6.59 -8.36 2.59
N VAL A 81 -7.44 -7.43 3.01
CA VAL A 81 -8.36 -7.66 4.14
C VAL A 81 -9.55 -8.55 3.80
N SER A 82 -9.86 -8.75 2.52
CA SER A 82 -10.80 -9.79 2.10
C SER A 82 -10.17 -11.18 2.17
N THR A 83 -8.86 -11.29 1.99
CA THR A 83 -8.11 -12.54 2.10
C THR A 83 -7.78 -12.88 3.55
N PHE A 84 -7.38 -11.88 4.33
CA PHE A 84 -7.00 -11.96 5.75
C PHE A 84 -7.85 -10.99 6.58
N PRO A 85 -9.10 -11.32 6.90
CA PRO A 85 -10.03 -10.42 7.60
C PRO A 85 -9.50 -9.90 8.93
N GLU A 86 -8.67 -10.68 9.62
CA GLU A 86 -8.03 -10.35 10.90
C GLU A 86 -7.10 -9.14 10.84
N LEU A 87 -6.65 -8.77 9.63
CA LEU A 87 -5.83 -7.57 9.40
C LEU A 87 -6.66 -6.29 9.33
N SER A 88 -7.99 -6.40 9.25
CA SER A 88 -8.90 -5.25 9.30
C SER A 88 -9.34 -4.93 10.72
N CYS A 89 -9.87 -3.71 10.93
CA CYS A 89 -10.43 -3.31 12.22
C CYS A 89 -11.65 -4.15 12.65
N ARG A 90 -12.36 -4.75 11.68
CA ARG A 90 -13.61 -5.50 11.96
C ARG A 90 -13.41 -6.99 12.10
N GLY A 91 -12.36 -7.56 11.52
CA GLY A 91 -12.10 -8.99 11.51
C GLY A 91 -13.19 -9.83 10.80
N VAL A 92 -13.96 -9.22 9.89
CA VAL A 92 -15.06 -9.90 9.19
C VAL A 92 -14.74 -10.12 7.72
N GLN A 93 -15.18 -11.25 7.20
CA GLN A 93 -15.03 -11.57 5.78
C GLN A 93 -15.82 -10.58 4.91
N ILE A 94 -15.18 -10.08 3.88
CA ILE A 94 -15.77 -9.19 2.88
C ILE A 94 -15.36 -9.69 1.48
N PRO A 95 -16.14 -9.41 0.42
CA PRO A 95 -15.70 -9.65 -0.95
C PRO A 95 -14.63 -8.63 -1.39
N LEU A 96 -13.93 -8.95 -2.47
CA LEU A 96 -13.14 -7.95 -3.21
C LEU A 96 -14.07 -6.93 -3.87
N GLU A 97 -13.56 -5.72 -4.06
CA GLU A 97 -14.31 -4.68 -4.74
C GLU A 97 -14.38 -4.96 -6.26
N THR A 98 -15.52 -4.63 -6.85
CA THR A 98 -15.79 -4.83 -8.28
C THR A 98 -15.92 -3.52 -9.05
N THR A 99 -15.90 -2.40 -8.36
CA THR A 99 -16.00 -1.03 -8.90
C THR A 99 -14.83 -0.19 -8.45
N GLY A 100 -14.57 0.92 -9.12
CA GLY A 100 -13.65 1.95 -8.63
C GLY A 100 -14.27 2.73 -7.46
N GLY A 101 -13.43 3.29 -6.59
CA GLY A 101 -13.88 4.11 -5.45
C GLY A 101 -12.90 4.08 -4.29
N ILE A 102 -13.27 4.80 -3.22
CA ILE A 102 -12.52 4.84 -1.96
C ILE A 102 -13.27 4.00 -0.93
N PHE A 103 -12.65 2.93 -0.46
CA PHE A 103 -13.31 1.94 0.39
C PHE A 103 -12.83 2.01 1.85
N LYS A 104 -13.77 1.75 2.77
CA LYS A 104 -13.54 1.89 4.22
C LYS A 104 -12.85 0.66 4.86
N ASN A 105 -12.62 -0.40 4.08
CA ASN A 105 -12.00 -1.63 4.57
C ASN A 105 -10.48 -1.56 4.33
N ILE A 106 -9.79 -0.89 5.22
CA ILE A 106 -8.33 -0.69 5.17
C ILE A 106 -7.64 -1.49 6.28
N LEU A 107 -6.32 -1.57 6.22
CA LEU A 107 -5.49 -2.21 7.25
C LEU A 107 -5.69 -1.55 8.63
N CYS A 108 -5.69 -2.36 9.68
CA CYS A 108 -5.86 -1.89 11.05
C CYS A 108 -4.52 -1.42 11.64
N ALA A 109 -4.27 -0.12 11.70
CA ALA A 109 -3.02 0.46 12.21
C ALA A 109 -2.76 0.17 13.71
N GLY A 110 -3.77 -0.25 14.45
CA GLY A 110 -3.63 -0.68 15.86
C GLY A 110 -3.25 -2.15 16.04
N ASN A 111 -3.22 -2.94 14.96
CA ASN A 111 -2.97 -4.38 15.04
C ASN A 111 -1.52 -4.69 14.65
N GLU A 112 -0.73 -5.26 15.56
CA GLU A 112 0.68 -5.58 15.30
C GLU A 112 0.86 -6.60 14.16
N ALA A 113 -0.05 -7.58 14.04
CA ALA A 113 -0.01 -8.55 12.96
C ALA A 113 -0.09 -7.92 11.55
N VAL A 114 -0.61 -6.70 11.44
CA VAL A 114 -0.61 -5.94 10.18
C VAL A 114 0.83 -5.55 9.79
N PHE A 115 1.64 -5.11 10.74
CA PHE A 115 3.04 -4.77 10.46
C PHE A 115 3.86 -6.00 10.11
N ASP A 116 3.66 -7.12 10.82
CA ASP A 116 4.32 -8.40 10.49
C ASP A 116 3.97 -8.85 9.06
N PHE A 117 2.70 -8.71 8.68
CA PHE A 117 2.24 -8.98 7.31
C PHE A 117 2.89 -8.04 6.29
N CYS A 118 2.84 -6.72 6.52
CA CYS A 118 3.43 -5.73 5.62
C CYS A 118 4.94 -5.96 5.44
N PHE A 119 5.68 -6.20 6.52
CA PHE A 119 7.10 -6.50 6.44
C PHE A 119 7.37 -7.78 5.65
N GLY A 120 6.53 -8.81 5.84
CA GLY A 120 6.64 -10.05 5.10
C GLY A 120 6.41 -9.91 3.60
N ILE A 121 5.46 -9.08 3.18
CA ILE A 121 5.23 -8.75 1.77
C ILE A 121 6.37 -7.90 1.21
N LEU A 122 6.80 -6.89 1.95
CA LEU A 122 7.89 -6.02 1.52
C LEU A 122 9.22 -6.77 1.37
N ASP A 123 9.47 -7.80 2.19
CA ASP A 123 10.63 -8.68 2.00
C ASP A 123 10.58 -9.39 0.63
N GLU A 124 9.43 -10.00 0.26
CA GLU A 124 9.27 -10.64 -1.05
C GLU A 124 9.40 -9.63 -2.21
N VAL A 125 8.85 -8.43 -2.06
CA VAL A 125 8.97 -7.36 -3.05
C VAL A 125 10.43 -6.93 -3.22
N MET A 126 11.17 -6.76 -2.12
CA MET A 126 12.59 -6.37 -2.17
C MET A 126 13.48 -7.45 -2.80
N GLU A 127 13.17 -8.72 -2.63
CA GLU A 127 13.87 -9.82 -3.32
C GLU A 127 13.62 -9.82 -4.82
N LEU A 128 12.44 -9.39 -5.25
CA LEU A 128 12.01 -9.42 -6.63
C LEU A 128 12.44 -8.16 -7.40
N PHE A 129 12.37 -6.99 -6.75
CA PHE A 129 12.67 -5.69 -7.36
C PHE A 129 14.04 -5.16 -6.89
N PRO A 130 15.05 -5.11 -7.78
CA PRO A 130 16.40 -4.68 -7.42
C PRO A 130 16.51 -3.17 -7.21
N CYS A 131 15.50 -2.39 -7.61
CA CYS A 131 15.50 -0.93 -7.51
C CYS A 131 15.70 -0.46 -6.05
N LYS A 132 16.24 0.75 -5.93
CA LYS A 132 16.46 1.40 -4.65
C LYS A 132 15.14 1.85 -3.99
N TYR A 133 14.13 2.11 -4.78
CA TYR A 133 12.88 2.77 -4.38
C TYR A 133 11.74 1.77 -4.18
N ILE A 134 10.94 1.99 -3.13
CA ILE A 134 9.66 1.30 -2.90
C ILE A 134 8.60 2.36 -2.63
N HIS A 135 7.50 2.31 -3.37
CA HIS A 135 6.35 3.19 -3.13
C HIS A 135 5.34 2.46 -2.22
N ILE A 136 4.92 3.13 -1.15
CA ILE A 136 4.03 2.55 -0.13
C ILE A 136 2.59 3.07 -0.21
N GLY A 137 2.25 3.84 -1.25
CA GLY A 137 0.93 4.45 -1.40
C GLY A 137 0.66 5.53 -0.37
N GLY A 138 -0.40 5.36 0.40
CA GLY A 138 -0.76 6.25 1.52
C GLY A 138 -1.86 7.25 1.20
N ASP A 139 -2.41 7.19 -0.01
CA ASP A 139 -3.54 7.99 -0.45
C ASP A 139 -4.89 7.40 -0.01
N GLU A 140 -5.90 8.23 -0.08
CA GLU A 140 -7.32 7.88 0.04
C GLU A 140 -7.67 6.90 1.17
N ALA A 141 -6.97 6.96 2.31
CA ALA A 141 -7.18 6.07 3.45
C ALA A 141 -8.30 6.55 4.38
N PRO A 142 -9.55 6.00 4.31
CA PRO A 142 -10.66 6.46 5.12
C PRO A 142 -10.55 5.97 6.57
N LYS A 143 -10.35 6.87 7.51
CA LYS A 143 -10.06 6.58 8.92
C LYS A 143 -11.29 6.33 9.79
N ALA A 144 -12.50 6.34 9.22
CA ALA A 144 -13.76 6.19 9.98
C ALA A 144 -13.80 4.89 10.84
N ARG A 145 -13.18 3.80 10.39
CA ARG A 145 -13.10 2.57 11.17
C ARG A 145 -12.06 2.65 12.28
N TRP A 146 -10.97 3.35 12.08
CA TRP A 146 -9.94 3.56 13.11
C TRP A 146 -10.47 4.38 14.29
N CYS A 147 -11.37 5.34 14.03
CA CYS A 147 -12.02 6.13 15.08
C CYS A 147 -12.80 5.28 16.08
N ASN A 148 -13.32 4.13 15.64
CA ASN A 148 -14.16 3.24 16.44
C ASN A 148 -13.52 1.88 16.75
N CYS A 149 -12.24 1.71 16.41
CA CYS A 149 -11.50 0.47 16.64
C CYS A 149 -10.72 0.56 17.96
N GLU A 150 -11.01 -0.33 18.90
CA GLU A 150 -10.32 -0.34 20.19
C GLU A 150 -8.80 -0.45 20.06
N LYS A 151 -8.29 -1.30 19.14
CA LYS A 151 -6.86 -1.46 18.88
C LYS A 151 -6.24 -0.16 18.37
N CYS A 152 -6.90 0.53 17.40
CA CYS A 152 -6.41 1.81 16.87
C CYS A 152 -6.43 2.90 17.93
N GLN A 153 -7.50 2.98 18.73
CA GLN A 153 -7.60 3.96 19.82
C GLN A 153 -6.60 3.68 20.95
N GLN A 154 -6.31 2.41 21.22
CA GLN A 154 -5.27 2.05 22.18
C GLN A 154 -3.89 2.43 21.65
N ARG A 155 -3.59 2.16 20.37
CA ARG A 155 -2.33 2.56 19.72
C ARG A 155 -2.11 4.08 19.78
N ILE A 156 -3.16 4.87 19.52
CA ILE A 156 -3.09 6.34 19.64
C ILE A 156 -2.64 6.76 21.04
N LYS A 157 -3.19 6.13 22.09
CA LYS A 157 -2.81 6.43 23.47
C LYS A 157 -1.39 6.00 23.81
N ASP A 158 -1.02 4.78 23.43
CA ASP A 158 0.28 4.19 23.75
C ASP A 158 1.44 4.95 23.09
N GLU A 159 1.22 5.44 21.87
CA GLU A 159 2.22 6.18 21.09
C GLU A 159 2.07 7.71 21.24
N HIS A 160 1.20 8.16 22.15
CA HIS A 160 0.96 9.58 22.44
C HIS A 160 0.56 10.43 21.21
N LEU A 161 -0.20 9.81 20.28
CA LEU A 161 -0.71 10.49 19.11
C LEU A 161 -1.97 11.30 19.44
N ASN A 162 -2.20 12.39 18.69
CA ASN A 162 -3.33 13.27 18.96
C ASN A 162 -4.63 12.78 18.27
N ASN A 163 -4.52 12.08 17.14
CA ASN A 163 -5.68 11.74 16.32
C ASN A 163 -5.36 10.61 15.32
N VAL A 164 -6.35 10.25 14.50
CA VAL A 164 -6.22 9.20 13.49
C VAL A 164 -5.39 9.62 12.27
N GLU A 165 -5.19 10.92 12.03
CA GLU A 165 -4.28 11.38 10.97
C GLU A 165 -2.84 11.09 11.39
N GLU A 166 -2.47 11.39 12.63
CA GLU A 166 -1.16 11.03 13.17
C GLU A 166 -0.99 9.51 13.26
N LEU A 167 -2.06 8.73 13.47
CA LEU A 167 -2.00 7.27 13.42
C LEU A 167 -1.61 6.77 12.01
N GLN A 168 -2.03 7.44 10.93
CA GLN A 168 -1.56 7.13 9.59
C GLN A 168 -0.07 7.47 9.43
N GLY A 169 0.38 8.60 9.94
CA GLY A 169 1.80 8.95 9.96
C GLY A 169 2.65 7.95 10.74
N TYR A 170 2.18 7.54 11.92
CA TYR A 170 2.83 6.48 12.69
C TYR A 170 2.93 5.17 11.90
N PHE A 171 1.83 4.76 11.23
CA PHE A 171 1.81 3.57 10.38
C PHE A 171 2.87 3.69 9.27
N ALA A 172 2.85 4.79 8.52
CA ALA A 172 3.80 5.04 7.43
C ALA A 172 5.24 5.04 7.94
N ASN A 173 5.53 5.74 9.04
CA ASN A 173 6.87 5.84 9.62
C ASN A 173 7.43 4.48 10.05
N ARG A 174 6.61 3.56 10.56
CA ARG A 174 7.05 2.19 10.87
C ARG A 174 7.46 1.42 9.62
N ILE A 175 6.71 1.56 8.52
CA ILE A 175 7.03 0.94 7.23
C ILE A 175 8.29 1.59 6.64
N ILE A 176 8.38 2.93 6.67
CA ILE A 176 9.55 3.68 6.21
C ILE A 176 10.82 3.23 6.98
N ALA A 177 10.76 3.20 8.29
CA ALA A 177 11.89 2.77 9.13
C ALA A 177 12.33 1.34 8.79
N TYR A 178 11.39 0.42 8.55
CA TYR A 178 11.68 -0.94 8.13
C TYR A 178 12.41 -0.96 6.79
N LEU A 179 11.88 -0.31 5.75
CA LEU A 179 12.49 -0.24 4.42
C LEU A 179 13.86 0.45 4.44
N LYS A 180 14.02 1.54 5.19
CA LYS A 180 15.30 2.22 5.40
C LYS A 180 16.34 1.29 6.05
N SER A 181 15.94 0.46 7.01
CA SER A 181 16.82 -0.54 7.63
C SER A 181 17.34 -1.59 6.64
N LYS A 182 16.64 -1.79 5.53
CA LYS A 182 17.02 -2.67 4.40
C LYS A 182 17.74 -1.91 3.27
N GLY A 183 18.05 -0.62 3.46
CA GLY A 183 18.76 0.20 2.48
C GLY A 183 17.88 0.72 1.33
N LYS A 184 16.56 0.67 1.47
CA LYS A 184 15.63 1.23 0.48
C LYS A 184 15.29 2.69 0.79
N GLU A 185 14.97 3.46 -0.25
CA GLU A 185 14.33 4.77 -0.16
C GLU A 185 12.82 4.61 -0.41
N VAL A 186 12.03 5.39 0.30
CA VAL A 186 10.57 5.23 0.30
C VAL A 186 9.89 6.38 -0.39
N LEU A 187 8.94 6.05 -1.27
CA LEU A 187 8.02 7.00 -1.89
C LEU A 187 6.63 6.82 -1.30
N ALA A 188 5.88 7.91 -1.18
CA ALA A 188 4.48 7.89 -0.77
C ALA A 188 3.70 9.01 -1.49
N TRP A 189 2.39 8.83 -1.60
CA TRP A 189 1.53 9.91 -2.09
C TRP A 189 1.46 11.07 -1.10
N ASN A 190 1.30 12.27 -1.62
CA ASN A 190 1.29 13.52 -0.84
C ASN A 190 0.24 13.57 0.27
N GLU A 191 -0.82 12.76 0.22
CA GLU A 191 -1.80 12.67 1.30
C GLU A 191 -1.21 12.15 2.62
N SER A 192 -0.10 11.42 2.57
CA SER A 192 0.65 10.99 3.76
C SER A 192 1.15 12.18 4.60
N LEU A 193 1.38 13.35 3.99
CA LEU A 193 1.71 14.60 4.67
C LEU A 193 0.56 15.12 5.56
N ASN A 194 -0.67 14.63 5.40
CA ASN A 194 -1.79 15.02 6.22
C ASN A 194 -1.61 14.68 7.71
N SER A 195 -0.77 13.69 7.99
CA SER A 195 -0.43 13.29 9.34
C SER A 195 0.31 14.37 10.14
N GLY A 196 1.10 15.21 9.47
CA GLY A 196 1.97 16.20 10.10
C GLY A 196 3.18 15.63 10.85
N ILE A 197 3.40 14.31 10.81
CA ILE A 197 4.48 13.60 11.49
C ILE A 197 5.21 12.59 10.59
N LEU A 198 5.03 12.70 9.26
CA LEU A 198 5.71 11.82 8.32
C LEU A 198 7.23 12.02 8.41
N ASP A 199 8.00 10.92 8.25
CA ASP A 199 9.47 10.94 8.21
C ASP A 199 9.98 11.85 7.07
N ASP A 200 10.85 12.79 7.38
CA ASP A 200 11.35 13.82 6.47
C ASP A 200 12.19 13.27 5.30
N ASP A 201 12.67 12.03 5.41
CA ASP A 201 13.40 11.37 4.31
C ASP A 201 12.48 10.70 3.26
N CYS A 202 11.16 10.68 3.50
CA CYS A 202 10.20 10.15 2.53
C CYS A 202 10.18 11.01 1.27
N ILE A 203 10.17 10.39 0.10
CA ILE A 203 9.99 11.10 -1.17
C ILE A 203 8.49 11.18 -1.45
N ILE A 204 7.98 12.37 -1.66
CA ILE A 204 6.57 12.60 -1.88
C ILE A 204 6.27 12.67 -3.38
N CYS A 205 5.35 11.81 -3.83
CA CYS A 205 4.76 11.88 -5.14
C CYS A 205 3.50 12.75 -5.07
N ASP A 206 3.55 13.92 -5.73
CA ASP A 206 2.46 14.89 -5.70
C ASP A 206 1.52 14.68 -6.89
N TRP A 207 0.27 14.28 -6.61
CA TRP A 207 -0.75 14.10 -7.64
C TRP A 207 -1.95 15.01 -7.45
N MET A 208 -2.26 15.39 -6.21
CA MET A 208 -3.41 16.24 -5.91
C MET A 208 -3.20 17.01 -4.59
N ASP A 209 -2.34 18.04 -4.60
CA ASP A 209 -2.11 18.87 -3.41
C ASP A 209 -3.19 19.97 -3.26
N ARG A 210 -4.31 19.61 -2.67
CA ARG A 210 -5.38 20.54 -2.31
C ARG A 210 -5.09 21.36 -1.05
N THR A 211 -4.04 21.01 -0.32
CA THR A 211 -3.76 21.54 1.01
C THR A 211 -2.47 22.36 1.07
N HIS A 212 -1.75 22.48 -0.04
CA HIS A 212 -0.42 23.11 -0.14
C HIS A 212 0.65 22.52 0.79
N LYS A 213 0.45 21.27 1.23
CA LYS A 213 1.41 20.58 2.10
C LYS A 213 2.64 20.12 1.36
N SER A 214 2.50 19.74 0.09
CA SER A 214 3.63 19.41 -0.78
C SER A 214 4.55 20.61 -0.96
N GLU A 215 3.98 21.81 -1.21
CA GLU A 215 4.74 23.05 -1.30
C GLU A 215 5.47 23.36 0.01
N ALA A 216 4.78 23.22 1.14
CA ALA A 216 5.40 23.45 2.45
C ALA A 216 6.54 22.46 2.71
N TYR A 217 6.32 21.17 2.44
CA TYR A 217 7.33 20.12 2.59
C TYR A 217 8.57 20.39 1.72
N ALA A 218 8.37 20.81 0.46
CA ALA A 218 9.49 21.19 -0.42
C ALA A 218 10.28 22.39 0.10
N ASN A 219 9.60 23.41 0.64
CA ASN A 219 10.23 24.60 1.20
C ASN A 219 11.06 24.29 2.45
N GLU A 220 10.72 23.23 3.18
CA GLU A 220 11.48 22.71 4.32
C GLU A 220 12.62 21.77 3.92
N GLY A 221 12.83 21.56 2.63
CA GLY A 221 13.91 20.72 2.09
C GLY A 221 13.50 19.27 1.79
N GLY A 222 12.23 18.95 1.87
CA GLY A 222 11.68 17.64 1.51
C GLY A 222 11.80 17.36 0.00
N ARG A 223 11.87 16.08 -0.35
CA ARG A 223 11.99 15.63 -1.73
C ARG A 223 10.61 15.37 -2.33
N ILE A 224 10.31 15.99 -3.49
CA ILE A 224 9.03 15.86 -4.21
C ILE A 224 9.28 15.46 -5.67
N ILE A 225 8.37 14.67 -6.18
CA ILE A 225 8.28 14.26 -7.60
C ILE A 225 6.91 14.65 -8.14
#